data_9be7ae95a3b4078ed94bf9001c7eeead
#
_entry.id   9be7ae95a3b4078ed94bf9001c7eeead
#
_cell.length_a   1.000
_cell.length_b   1.000
_cell.length_c   1.000
_cell.angle_alpha   90.00
_cell.angle_beta   90.00
_cell.angle_gamma   90.00
#
_symmetry.space_group_name_H-M   'P 1'
#
loop_
_entity.id
_entity.type
_entity.pdbx_description
1 polymer ?
#
loop_
_entity_poly.entity_id
_entity_poly.type
_entity_poly.pdbx_seq_one_letter_code
_entity_poly.pdbx_strand_id
1 'polypeptide(L)'
;NMLVISDGAFLDEMEPFVAWKNKKGVPTEMVNVADIGTSSSAIENYVDNYYYENGLTFLLLVGDAAQIPSPSISGSASDPSYGFIEGNDSYAEVIVGRFSGSTPAHIATQVERSIEYERFPTNNAEWYDNAMGVASNQGPGWGGLSDDDFNDMLWNDILSDFTYDSYQYSYDGSGGSVSQGMGVINSGVSIINYTGHGSQSSWGNGAALSTSNVNSLTNNDMLPFIISVACNNGEFNTTNECFGESWLRATNNAEPAGGVGFYGSTISMSWEPPMHGQYAMNLILTESYENHITRSMGGITTNGCLYMNDAQGSSGINETNYWTLFGDPSLELRTDQPTTLNVSHDGAIVVGQSELIVNTGVDNALVAISRDNELLAYGYSENG
;
A
#
# COMPACT_ATOMS: atom_id res chain seq x y z
N ASN A 1 -15.75 1.66 -3.53
CA ASN A 1 -15.73 3.10 -3.34
C ASN A 1 -14.65 3.51 -2.35
N MET A 2 -14.31 4.80 -2.35
CA MET A 2 -13.27 5.40 -1.52
C MET A 2 -13.76 6.70 -0.90
N LEU A 3 -13.45 6.88 0.39
CA LEU A 3 -13.57 8.16 1.08
C LEU A 3 -12.15 8.72 1.33
N VAL A 4 -11.91 9.95 0.93
CA VAL A 4 -10.69 10.71 1.22
C VAL A 4 -11.00 11.74 2.30
N ILE A 5 -10.32 11.67 3.43
CA ILE A 5 -10.39 12.68 4.49
C ILE A 5 -9.08 13.47 4.48
N SER A 6 -9.15 14.73 4.05
CA SER A 6 -7.97 15.58 3.86
C SER A 6 -7.98 16.78 4.80
N ASP A 7 -6.78 17.20 5.22
CA ASP A 7 -6.61 18.54 5.78
C ASP A 7 -6.88 19.61 4.70
N GLY A 8 -7.46 20.73 5.12
CA GLY A 8 -7.83 21.83 4.22
C GLY A 8 -6.66 22.42 3.43
N ALA A 9 -5.43 22.26 3.93
CA ALA A 9 -4.23 22.75 3.25
C ALA A 9 -3.81 21.88 2.04
N PHE A 10 -4.42 20.70 1.85
CA PHE A 10 -4.02 19.72 0.84
C PHE A 10 -5.13 19.37 -0.16
N LEU A 11 -6.28 20.02 -0.08
CA LEU A 11 -7.41 19.73 -0.96
C LEU A 11 -7.06 19.93 -2.44
N ASP A 12 -6.38 21.02 -2.76
CA ASP A 12 -6.00 21.35 -4.14
C ASP A 12 -5.04 20.29 -4.73
N GLU A 13 -4.09 19.78 -3.93
CA GLU A 13 -3.15 18.72 -4.32
C GLU A 13 -3.84 17.38 -4.52
N MET A 14 -4.96 17.14 -3.83
CA MET A 14 -5.73 15.90 -3.93
C MET A 14 -6.74 15.87 -5.07
N GLU A 15 -7.14 17.02 -5.64
CA GLU A 15 -8.09 17.06 -6.76
C GLU A 15 -7.70 16.15 -7.94
N PRO A 16 -6.43 16.11 -8.42
CA PRO A 16 -6.02 15.21 -9.49
C PRO A 16 -6.18 13.73 -9.14
N PHE A 17 -5.93 13.36 -7.88
CA PHE A 17 -6.09 11.99 -7.38
C PHE A 17 -7.56 11.57 -7.41
N VAL A 18 -8.46 12.38 -6.85
CA VAL A 18 -9.91 12.12 -6.84
C VAL A 18 -10.46 12.02 -8.26
N ALA A 19 -10.05 12.94 -9.14
CA ALA A 19 -10.43 12.90 -10.56
C ALA A 19 -9.94 11.63 -11.26
N TRP A 20 -8.70 11.20 -10.98
CA TRP A 20 -8.14 9.96 -11.53
C TRP A 20 -8.89 8.72 -11.04
N LYS A 21 -9.14 8.60 -9.72
CA LYS A 21 -9.86 7.45 -9.14
C LYS A 21 -11.27 7.33 -9.71
N ASN A 22 -12.01 8.41 -9.79
CA ASN A 22 -13.33 8.42 -10.45
C ASN A 22 -13.21 8.03 -11.94
N LYS A 23 -12.22 8.55 -12.65
CA LYS A 23 -12.00 8.19 -14.06
C LYS A 23 -11.61 6.73 -14.24
N LYS A 24 -10.83 6.15 -13.31
CA LYS A 24 -10.42 4.74 -13.31
C LYS A 24 -11.60 3.80 -13.02
N GLY A 25 -12.65 4.26 -12.35
CA GLY A 25 -13.80 3.43 -11.96
C GLY A 25 -13.86 3.08 -10.47
N VAL A 26 -13.14 3.82 -9.64
CA VAL A 26 -13.23 3.77 -8.17
C VAL A 26 -14.00 5.01 -7.71
N PRO A 27 -15.32 4.91 -7.41
CA PRO A 27 -16.11 6.04 -6.94
C PRO A 27 -15.44 6.65 -5.69
N THR A 28 -15.03 7.92 -5.78
CA THR A 28 -14.21 8.57 -4.75
C THR A 28 -14.81 9.91 -4.38
N GLU A 29 -15.04 10.10 -3.09
CA GLU A 29 -15.43 11.38 -2.48
C GLU A 29 -14.32 11.91 -1.59
N MET A 30 -14.19 13.24 -1.51
CA MET A 30 -13.23 13.90 -0.64
C MET A 30 -13.92 14.89 0.27
N VAL A 31 -13.57 14.87 1.55
CA VAL A 31 -14.07 15.80 2.56
C VAL A 31 -12.91 16.50 3.28
N ASN A 32 -13.14 17.77 3.66
CA ASN A 32 -12.21 18.49 4.52
C ASN A 32 -12.42 18.05 5.98
N VAL A 33 -11.37 17.65 6.68
CA VAL A 33 -11.44 17.24 8.08
C VAL A 33 -12.04 18.33 8.98
N ALA A 34 -11.88 19.61 8.62
CA ALA A 34 -12.47 20.72 9.36
C ALA A 34 -14.01 20.73 9.34
N ASP A 35 -14.63 20.17 8.29
CA ASP A 35 -16.10 20.12 8.16
C ASP A 35 -16.73 18.98 8.96
N ILE A 36 -15.94 17.94 9.30
CA ILE A 36 -16.41 16.76 10.04
C ILE A 36 -15.93 16.71 11.50
N GLY A 37 -14.96 17.56 11.83
CA GLY A 37 -14.28 17.64 13.12
C GLY A 37 -12.89 17.04 13.12
N THR A 38 -11.96 17.72 13.79
CA THR A 38 -10.51 17.46 13.76
C THR A 38 -10.00 16.54 14.87
N SER A 39 -10.88 15.91 15.64
CA SER A 39 -10.49 14.88 16.62
C SER A 39 -10.62 13.48 16.01
N SER A 40 -9.80 12.53 16.48
CA SER A 40 -9.91 11.14 16.04
C SER A 40 -11.32 10.58 16.22
N SER A 41 -11.98 10.88 17.34
CA SER A 41 -13.36 10.43 17.59
C SER A 41 -14.38 11.06 16.64
N ALA A 42 -14.17 12.29 16.18
CA ALA A 42 -15.07 12.91 15.20
C ALA A 42 -14.89 12.27 13.81
N ILE A 43 -13.65 12.00 13.43
CA ILE A 43 -13.31 11.28 12.18
C ILE A 43 -13.90 9.87 12.22
N GLU A 44 -13.71 9.12 13.30
CA GLU A 44 -14.26 7.78 13.52
C GLU A 44 -15.78 7.77 13.35
N ASN A 45 -16.50 8.63 14.08
CA ASN A 45 -17.95 8.74 13.94
C ASN A 45 -18.40 9.10 12.52
N TYR A 46 -17.63 9.90 11.79
CA TYR A 46 -17.96 10.23 10.40
C TYR A 46 -17.76 9.03 9.48
N VAL A 47 -16.66 8.28 9.63
CA VAL A 47 -16.37 7.08 8.86
C VAL A 47 -17.44 6.01 9.10
N ASP A 48 -17.81 5.76 10.35
CA ASP A 48 -18.87 4.82 10.72
C ASP A 48 -20.20 5.18 10.04
N ASN A 49 -20.64 6.44 10.17
CA ASN A 49 -21.88 6.90 9.55
C ASN A 49 -21.82 6.76 8.01
N TYR A 50 -20.70 7.15 7.41
CA TYR A 50 -20.50 7.04 5.96
C TYR A 50 -20.56 5.58 5.48
N TYR A 51 -19.95 4.65 6.23
CA TYR A 51 -20.01 3.22 5.97
C TYR A 51 -21.44 2.69 5.94
N TYR A 52 -22.24 3.00 6.97
CA TYR A 52 -23.63 2.53 7.04
C TYR A 52 -24.56 3.20 6.02
N GLU A 53 -24.32 4.43 5.64
CA GLU A 53 -25.17 5.18 4.70
C GLU A 53 -24.84 4.90 3.23
N ASN A 54 -23.55 4.75 2.90
CA ASN A 54 -23.08 4.71 1.51
C ASN A 54 -22.36 3.40 1.16
N GLY A 55 -22.01 2.60 2.16
CA GLY A 55 -20.99 1.57 2.03
C GLY A 55 -19.60 2.20 1.85
N LEU A 56 -18.56 1.55 2.35
CA LEU A 56 -17.19 2.04 2.23
C LEU A 56 -16.22 0.87 2.10
N THR A 57 -15.32 0.94 1.13
CA THR A 57 -14.27 -0.07 0.94
C THR A 57 -12.91 0.48 1.37
N PHE A 58 -12.59 1.69 0.90
CA PHE A 58 -11.28 2.31 1.13
C PHE A 58 -11.42 3.66 1.81
N LEU A 59 -10.63 3.86 2.86
CA LEU A 59 -10.44 5.15 3.52
C LEU A 59 -9.01 5.62 3.27
N LEU A 60 -8.82 6.83 2.72
CA LEU A 60 -7.52 7.47 2.59
C LEU A 60 -7.45 8.72 3.48
N LEU A 61 -6.54 8.70 4.43
CA LEU A 61 -6.25 9.80 5.34
C LEU A 61 -5.13 10.66 4.73
N VAL A 62 -5.34 11.98 4.59
CA VAL A 62 -4.39 12.87 3.91
C VAL A 62 -3.90 13.96 4.85
N GLY A 63 -2.68 13.79 5.32
CA GLY A 63 -2.00 14.63 6.29
C GLY A 63 -1.18 13.80 7.29
N ASP A 64 -0.26 14.46 7.96
CA ASP A 64 0.51 13.93 9.09
C ASP A 64 -0.39 13.84 10.35
N ALA A 65 0.09 13.26 11.43
CA ALA A 65 -0.67 13.11 12.68
C ALA A 65 -1.22 14.43 13.25
N ALA A 66 -0.56 15.55 12.97
CA ALA A 66 -1.00 16.88 13.40
C ALA A 66 -2.21 17.39 12.59
N GLN A 67 -2.35 16.98 11.34
CA GLN A 67 -3.44 17.36 10.45
C GLN A 67 -4.63 16.38 10.57
N ILE A 68 -4.32 15.08 10.51
CA ILE A 68 -5.30 14.00 10.61
C ILE A 68 -4.86 13.07 11.75
N PRO A 69 -5.35 13.30 12.97
CA PRO A 69 -4.98 12.46 14.12
C PRO A 69 -5.52 11.04 13.95
N SER A 70 -4.77 10.07 14.46
CA SER A 70 -5.21 8.68 14.55
C SER A 70 -5.84 8.38 15.91
N PRO A 71 -6.72 7.37 16.00
CA PRO A 71 -7.04 6.76 17.29
C PRO A 71 -5.77 6.33 18.01
N SER A 72 -5.78 6.39 19.33
CA SER A 72 -4.64 5.99 20.15
C SER A 72 -4.96 4.75 20.96
N ILE A 73 -4.21 3.68 20.72
CA ILE A 73 -4.27 2.46 21.54
C ILE A 73 -2.98 2.40 22.36
N SER A 74 -3.09 2.34 23.68
CA SER A 74 -1.94 2.28 24.60
C SER A 74 -0.87 3.37 24.36
N GLY A 75 -1.26 4.52 23.80
CA GLY A 75 -0.38 5.66 23.56
C GLY A 75 0.25 5.72 22.15
N SER A 76 0.05 4.72 21.32
CA SER A 76 0.55 4.68 19.93
C SER A 76 -0.57 4.91 18.92
N ALA A 77 -0.25 5.44 17.75
CA ALA A 77 -1.21 5.69 16.68
C ALA A 77 -1.69 4.39 16.04
N SER A 78 -2.98 4.35 15.71
CA SER A 78 -3.65 3.20 15.11
C SER A 78 -4.57 3.64 13.99
N ASP A 79 -4.03 3.84 12.77
CA ASP A 79 -4.86 4.12 11.60
C ASP A 79 -5.83 2.97 11.27
N PRO A 80 -5.44 1.67 11.41
CA PRO A 80 -6.36 0.56 11.17
C PRO A 80 -7.65 0.62 11.99
N SER A 81 -7.63 1.25 13.18
CA SER A 81 -8.82 1.39 14.03
C SER A 81 -9.98 2.13 13.36
N TYR A 82 -9.71 3.01 12.41
CA TYR A 82 -10.77 3.65 11.61
C TYR A 82 -11.52 2.67 10.70
N GLY A 83 -10.98 1.48 10.51
CA GLY A 83 -11.60 0.42 9.71
C GLY A 83 -12.36 -0.63 10.53
N PHE A 84 -12.29 -0.60 11.87
CA PHE A 84 -12.98 -1.55 12.75
C PHE A 84 -14.37 -1.03 13.10
N ILE A 85 -15.36 -1.30 12.27
CA ILE A 85 -16.70 -0.66 12.36
C ILE A 85 -17.73 -1.62 12.96
N GLU A 86 -17.74 -2.88 12.50
CA GLU A 86 -18.70 -3.87 12.95
C GLU A 86 -18.15 -4.66 14.16
N GLY A 87 -19.00 -5.04 15.08
CA GLY A 87 -18.59 -5.84 16.22
C GLY A 87 -17.83 -5.04 17.29
N ASN A 88 -16.88 -5.67 17.93
CA ASN A 88 -15.98 -5.09 18.92
C ASN A 88 -14.66 -5.87 18.86
N ASP A 89 -14.07 -5.91 17.69
CA ASP A 89 -12.88 -6.67 17.39
C ASP A 89 -11.93 -5.88 16.46
N SER A 90 -10.89 -6.53 15.95
CA SER A 90 -9.89 -5.93 15.05
C SER A 90 -9.88 -6.63 13.68
N TYR A 91 -11.07 -7.01 13.19
CA TYR A 91 -11.31 -7.48 11.84
C TYR A 91 -11.91 -6.33 11.04
N ALA A 92 -11.11 -5.74 10.17
CA ALA A 92 -11.48 -4.52 9.49
C ALA A 92 -12.52 -4.72 8.38
N GLU A 93 -13.59 -3.91 8.38
CA GLU A 93 -14.56 -3.77 7.30
C GLU A 93 -14.11 -2.75 6.27
N VAL A 94 -13.31 -1.76 6.69
CA VAL A 94 -12.78 -0.70 5.82
C VAL A 94 -11.27 -0.75 5.79
N ILE A 95 -10.73 -0.70 4.59
CA ILE A 95 -9.30 -0.72 4.32
C ILE A 95 -8.75 0.69 4.41
N VAL A 96 -7.79 0.92 5.32
CA VAL A 96 -7.27 2.26 5.63
C VAL A 96 -5.86 2.43 5.07
N GLY A 97 -5.61 3.55 4.39
CA GLY A 97 -4.29 4.00 3.97
C GLY A 97 -4.05 5.46 4.33
N ARG A 98 -2.80 5.89 4.29
CA ARG A 98 -2.42 7.26 4.62
C ARG A 98 -1.45 7.84 3.59
N PHE A 99 -1.77 9.04 3.10
CA PHE A 99 -0.80 9.95 2.52
C PHE A 99 -0.29 10.88 3.64
N SER A 100 0.76 10.44 4.32
CA SER A 100 1.35 11.23 5.40
C SER A 100 2.17 12.38 4.84
N GLY A 101 1.85 13.60 5.26
CA GLY A 101 2.55 14.78 4.81
C GLY A 101 2.20 16.02 5.62
N SER A 102 3.19 16.85 5.89
CA SER A 102 3.06 18.11 6.62
C SER A 102 3.09 19.34 5.70
N THR A 103 3.29 19.13 4.39
CA THR A 103 3.33 20.20 3.38
C THR A 103 2.60 19.78 2.10
N PRO A 104 2.06 20.75 1.31
CA PRO A 104 1.48 20.45 -0.01
C PRO A 104 2.41 19.63 -0.92
N ALA A 105 3.72 19.93 -0.92
CA ALA A 105 4.69 19.21 -1.73
C ALA A 105 4.79 17.71 -1.36
N HIS A 106 4.70 17.37 -0.07
CA HIS A 106 4.68 15.96 0.35
C HIS A 106 3.45 15.22 -0.18
N ILE A 107 2.30 15.88 -0.22
CA ILE A 107 1.06 15.29 -0.74
C ILE A 107 1.10 15.21 -2.27
N ALA A 108 1.50 16.28 -2.94
CA ALA A 108 1.63 16.29 -4.40
C ALA A 108 2.50 15.13 -4.91
N THR A 109 3.65 14.86 -4.28
CA THR A 109 4.53 13.73 -4.62
C THR A 109 3.84 12.37 -4.44
N GLN A 110 3.00 12.20 -3.41
CA GLN A 110 2.28 10.95 -3.17
C GLN A 110 1.11 10.76 -4.14
N VAL A 111 0.46 11.84 -4.53
CA VAL A 111 -0.56 11.87 -5.60
C VAL A 111 0.07 11.49 -6.94
N GLU A 112 1.18 12.14 -7.30
CA GLU A 112 1.90 11.92 -8.55
C GLU A 112 2.31 10.44 -8.70
N ARG A 113 3.04 9.87 -7.72
CA ARG A 113 3.47 8.45 -7.77
C ARG A 113 2.32 7.47 -7.94
N SER A 114 1.17 7.74 -7.27
CA SER A 114 0.00 6.86 -7.36
C SER A 114 -0.63 6.91 -8.74
N ILE A 115 -0.78 8.12 -9.30
CA ILE A 115 -1.35 8.31 -10.64
C ILE A 115 -0.41 7.72 -11.70
N GLU A 116 0.88 7.99 -11.62
CA GLU A 116 1.87 7.51 -12.61
C GLU A 116 1.98 6.00 -12.61
N TYR A 117 2.08 5.38 -11.43
CA TYR A 117 2.12 3.93 -11.31
C TYR A 117 0.90 3.24 -11.94
N GLU A 118 -0.30 3.79 -11.73
CA GLU A 118 -1.53 3.21 -12.26
C GLU A 118 -1.75 3.53 -13.74
N ARG A 119 -1.47 4.76 -14.15
CA ARG A 119 -1.88 5.29 -15.46
C ARG A 119 -0.83 5.14 -16.55
N PHE A 120 0.44 5.17 -16.18
CA PHE A 120 1.56 5.24 -17.13
C PHE A 120 2.59 4.12 -16.90
N PRO A 121 2.17 2.85 -16.76
CA PRO A 121 3.12 1.77 -16.60
C PRO A 121 4.01 1.67 -17.84
N THR A 122 5.31 1.42 -17.63
CA THR A 122 6.24 1.15 -18.72
C THR A 122 6.02 -0.26 -19.23
N ASN A 123 5.57 -0.41 -20.48
CA ASN A 123 5.35 -1.71 -21.10
C ASN A 123 6.65 -2.53 -21.20
N ASN A 124 6.55 -3.82 -20.92
CA ASN A 124 7.66 -4.78 -20.96
C ASN A 124 8.84 -4.38 -20.04
N ALA A 125 8.58 -3.69 -18.96
CA ALA A 125 9.61 -3.33 -17.99
C ALA A 125 9.84 -4.47 -17.00
N GLU A 126 11.03 -5.04 -17.00
CA GLU A 126 11.41 -6.21 -16.20
C GLU A 126 11.39 -5.96 -14.68
N TRP A 127 11.40 -4.70 -14.22
CA TRP A 127 11.41 -4.42 -12.81
C TRP A 127 10.10 -4.83 -12.07
N TYR A 128 8.99 -4.99 -12.81
CA TYR A 128 7.72 -5.43 -12.24
C TYR A 128 7.74 -6.88 -11.75
N ASP A 129 8.58 -7.72 -12.33
CA ASP A 129 8.75 -9.14 -11.97
C ASP A 129 10.00 -9.42 -11.12
N ASN A 130 10.66 -8.35 -10.64
CA ASN A 130 11.80 -8.45 -9.73
C ASN A 130 11.37 -8.30 -8.26
N ALA A 131 11.84 -9.20 -7.40
CA ALA A 131 11.62 -9.18 -5.97
C ALA A 131 12.92 -8.97 -5.18
N MET A 132 12.82 -8.42 -3.95
CA MET A 132 13.95 -8.26 -3.05
C MET A 132 13.62 -8.71 -1.63
N GLY A 133 14.52 -9.51 -1.03
CA GLY A 133 14.52 -9.84 0.38
C GLY A 133 15.60 -9.06 1.15
N VAL A 134 15.23 -8.52 2.30
CA VAL A 134 16.18 -7.87 3.23
C VAL A 134 15.94 -8.42 4.62
N ALA A 135 16.97 -9.00 5.25
CA ALA A 135 16.74 -9.71 6.51
C ALA A 135 17.94 -9.73 7.46
N SER A 136 17.62 -9.90 8.75
CA SER A 136 18.58 -10.40 9.72
C SER A 136 18.82 -11.90 9.52
N ASN A 137 19.83 -12.44 10.22
CA ASN A 137 20.06 -13.89 10.32
C ASN A 137 19.62 -14.45 11.68
N GLN A 138 18.71 -13.76 12.36
CA GLN A 138 18.21 -14.15 13.68
C GLN A 138 16.99 -15.03 13.57
N GLY A 139 16.68 -15.75 14.63
CA GLY A 139 15.53 -16.65 14.74
C GLY A 139 15.57 -17.45 16.06
N PRO A 140 14.69 -18.44 16.23
CA PRO A 140 13.66 -18.86 15.27
C PRO A 140 12.43 -17.92 15.26
N GLY A 141 11.86 -17.72 14.06
CA GLY A 141 10.59 -17.04 13.84
C GLY A 141 9.54 -17.99 13.27
N TRP A 142 8.80 -17.52 12.23
CA TRP A 142 7.77 -18.28 11.55
C TRP A 142 8.27 -19.67 11.11
N GLY A 143 7.51 -20.72 11.45
CA GLY A 143 7.87 -22.09 11.09
C GLY A 143 9.20 -22.59 11.69
N GLY A 144 9.80 -21.87 12.63
CA GLY A 144 11.10 -22.20 13.22
C GLY A 144 12.29 -21.73 12.37
N LEU A 145 12.07 -20.94 11.33
CA LEU A 145 13.11 -20.40 10.43
C LEU A 145 13.82 -19.17 11.04
N SER A 146 15.02 -18.88 10.57
CA SER A 146 15.62 -17.57 10.71
C SER A 146 14.98 -16.56 9.74
N ASP A 147 15.22 -15.27 9.92
CA ASP A 147 14.61 -14.22 9.09
C ASP A 147 15.04 -14.32 7.62
N ASP A 148 16.31 -14.61 7.36
CA ASP A 148 16.84 -14.83 6.02
C ASP A 148 16.30 -16.12 5.38
N ASP A 149 16.26 -17.25 6.11
CA ASP A 149 15.62 -18.48 5.63
C ASP A 149 14.12 -18.28 5.35
N PHE A 150 13.43 -17.47 6.16
CA PHE A 150 12.03 -17.12 5.92
C PHE A 150 11.85 -16.31 4.64
N ASN A 151 12.70 -15.31 4.37
CA ASN A 151 12.66 -14.55 3.12
C ASN A 151 13.00 -15.45 1.91
N ASP A 152 13.95 -16.39 2.05
CA ASP A 152 14.25 -17.36 1.00
C ASP A 152 13.07 -18.31 0.74
N MET A 153 12.30 -18.68 1.79
CA MET A 153 11.06 -19.46 1.63
C MET A 153 9.98 -18.64 0.91
N LEU A 154 9.79 -17.34 1.24
CA LEU A 154 8.84 -16.48 0.52
C LEU A 154 9.17 -16.42 -0.98
N TRP A 155 10.46 -16.37 -1.32
CA TRP A 155 10.88 -16.44 -2.71
C TRP A 155 10.63 -17.83 -3.33
N ASN A 156 11.21 -18.87 -2.75
CA ASN A 156 11.26 -20.21 -3.36
C ASN A 156 9.90 -20.90 -3.47
N ASP A 157 9.02 -20.67 -2.47
CA ASP A 157 7.76 -21.43 -2.33
C ASP A 157 6.53 -20.58 -2.72
N ILE A 158 6.67 -19.27 -2.97
CA ILE A 158 5.53 -18.39 -3.23
C ILE A 158 5.79 -17.50 -4.46
N LEU A 159 6.78 -16.59 -4.40
CA LEU A 159 6.94 -15.57 -5.44
C LEU A 159 7.41 -16.16 -6.77
N SER A 160 8.40 -17.05 -6.76
CA SER A 160 8.94 -17.68 -7.98
C SER A 160 7.97 -18.65 -8.67
N ASP A 161 6.97 -19.15 -7.95
CA ASP A 161 5.91 -20.01 -8.49
C ASP A 161 4.81 -19.22 -9.20
N PHE A 162 4.83 -17.87 -9.12
CA PHE A 162 3.84 -17.00 -9.74
C PHE A 162 4.40 -16.30 -10.98
N THR A 163 4.62 -15.00 -10.94
CA THR A 163 5.07 -14.19 -12.07
C THR A 163 6.44 -13.56 -11.85
N TYR A 164 7.04 -13.76 -10.67
CA TYR A 164 8.34 -13.17 -10.35
C TYR A 164 9.48 -14.00 -10.93
N ASP A 165 10.32 -13.37 -11.76
CA ASP A 165 11.40 -14.04 -12.48
C ASP A 165 12.79 -13.82 -11.86
N SER A 166 12.96 -12.79 -11.01
CA SER A 166 14.24 -12.40 -10.43
C SER A 166 14.15 -12.08 -8.96
N TYR A 167 15.13 -12.54 -8.20
CA TYR A 167 15.28 -12.27 -6.78
C TYR A 167 16.66 -11.75 -6.45
N GLN A 168 16.70 -10.65 -5.70
CA GLN A 168 17.90 -10.12 -5.09
C GLN A 168 17.74 -10.10 -3.58
N TYR A 169 18.81 -10.31 -2.84
CA TYR A 169 18.74 -10.29 -1.39
C TYR A 169 19.88 -9.48 -0.77
N SER A 170 19.62 -8.97 0.43
CA SER A 170 20.62 -8.29 1.27
C SER A 170 20.43 -8.74 2.71
N TYR A 171 21.19 -9.75 3.13
CA TYR A 171 21.10 -10.39 4.44
C TYR A 171 22.36 -10.18 5.26
N ASP A 172 22.22 -10.09 6.58
CA ASP A 172 23.36 -9.95 7.51
C ASP A 172 24.37 -11.08 7.33
N GLY A 173 23.89 -12.32 7.22
CA GLY A 173 24.72 -13.51 7.06
C GLY A 173 25.47 -13.60 5.73
N SER A 174 25.03 -12.85 4.72
CA SER A 174 25.56 -12.89 3.35
C SER A 174 26.30 -11.63 2.93
N GLY A 175 26.67 -10.77 3.90
CA GLY A 175 27.42 -9.54 3.65
C GLY A 175 26.56 -8.42 3.07
N GLY A 176 25.28 -8.39 3.39
CA GLY A 176 24.35 -7.31 3.06
C GLY A 176 24.87 -5.95 3.49
N SER A 177 24.61 -4.93 2.70
CA SER A 177 25.07 -3.57 2.97
C SER A 177 24.13 -2.52 2.38
N VAL A 178 24.17 -1.30 2.94
CA VAL A 178 23.43 -0.13 2.43
C VAL A 178 23.70 0.08 0.94
N SER A 179 24.94 0.02 0.50
CA SER A 179 25.30 0.25 -0.90
C SER A 179 24.74 -0.81 -1.84
N GLN A 180 24.75 -2.07 -1.42
CA GLN A 180 24.14 -3.16 -2.18
C GLN A 180 22.63 -2.98 -2.29
N GLY A 181 21.96 -2.75 -1.14
CA GLY A 181 20.50 -2.58 -1.12
C GLY A 181 20.03 -1.41 -1.98
N MET A 182 20.68 -0.25 -1.87
CA MET A 182 20.40 0.90 -2.72
C MET A 182 20.64 0.59 -4.21
N GLY A 183 21.70 -0.15 -4.52
CA GLY A 183 21.99 -0.57 -5.89
C GLY A 183 20.90 -1.44 -6.50
N VAL A 184 20.39 -2.41 -5.73
CA VAL A 184 19.27 -3.28 -6.14
C VAL A 184 17.99 -2.45 -6.35
N ILE A 185 17.63 -1.61 -5.41
CA ILE A 185 16.42 -0.76 -5.49
C ILE A 185 16.50 0.18 -6.69
N ASN A 186 17.65 0.82 -6.90
CA ASN A 186 17.86 1.72 -8.04
C ASN A 186 17.89 0.99 -9.41
N SER A 187 18.09 -0.32 -9.42
CA SER A 187 17.98 -1.14 -10.63
C SER A 187 16.56 -1.60 -10.93
N GLY A 188 15.63 -1.41 -9.99
CA GLY A 188 14.21 -1.70 -10.12
C GLY A 188 13.81 -3.05 -9.53
N VAL A 189 12.93 -2.99 -8.53
CA VAL A 189 12.19 -4.11 -7.93
C VAL A 189 10.77 -3.66 -7.66
N SER A 190 9.80 -4.58 -7.69
CA SER A 190 8.39 -4.25 -7.46
C SER A 190 7.92 -4.57 -6.03
N ILE A 191 8.56 -5.52 -5.36
CA ILE A 191 8.27 -5.92 -3.98
C ILE A 191 9.55 -5.99 -3.15
N ILE A 192 9.50 -5.49 -1.92
CA ILE A 192 10.56 -5.67 -0.93
C ILE A 192 9.95 -6.28 0.32
N ASN A 193 10.44 -7.46 0.69
CA ASN A 193 10.16 -8.11 1.97
C ASN A 193 11.31 -7.82 2.94
N TYR A 194 11.01 -7.10 4.03
CA TYR A 194 11.95 -6.87 5.12
C TYR A 194 11.54 -7.66 6.36
N THR A 195 12.49 -8.38 6.97
CA THR A 195 12.29 -9.07 8.25
C THR A 195 13.53 -8.87 9.14
N GLY A 196 13.37 -8.15 10.26
CA GLY A 196 14.48 -7.86 11.16
C GLY A 196 14.21 -6.71 12.12
N HIS A 197 15.28 -6.18 12.73
CA HIS A 197 15.19 -5.03 13.63
C HIS A 197 14.91 -3.74 12.88
N GLY A 198 14.21 -2.83 13.54
CA GLY A 198 13.97 -1.49 13.04
C GLY A 198 13.93 -0.43 14.13
N SER A 199 13.93 0.79 13.68
CA SER A 199 13.71 1.99 14.48
C SER A 199 12.81 2.94 13.72
N GLN A 200 12.43 4.04 14.33
CA GLN A 200 11.63 5.07 13.64
C GLN A 200 12.25 5.52 12.30
N SER A 201 13.57 5.53 12.17
CA SER A 201 14.27 6.13 11.03
C SER A 201 15.09 5.16 10.20
N SER A 202 15.05 3.83 10.47
CA SER A 202 15.90 2.90 9.74
C SER A 202 15.50 1.43 9.92
N TRP A 203 15.91 0.62 8.97
CA TRP A 203 16.15 -0.81 9.17
C TRP A 203 17.46 -1.04 9.92
N GLY A 204 17.53 -2.12 10.70
CA GLY A 204 18.70 -2.48 11.50
C GLY A 204 19.59 -3.56 10.88
N ASN A 205 19.11 -4.28 9.87
CA ASN A 205 19.72 -5.49 9.35
C ASN A 205 19.78 -5.50 7.82
N GLY A 206 20.59 -6.39 7.27
CA GLY A 206 20.75 -6.56 5.83
C GLY A 206 21.23 -5.26 5.17
N ALA A 207 20.41 -4.67 4.35
CA ALA A 207 20.70 -3.37 3.73
C ALA A 207 20.78 -2.21 4.74
N ALA A 208 20.20 -2.34 5.92
CA ALA A 208 20.23 -1.36 7.02
C ALA A 208 20.00 0.10 6.56
N LEU A 209 19.02 0.32 5.67
CA LEU A 209 18.72 1.64 5.11
C LEU A 209 18.16 2.60 6.19
N SER A 210 18.55 3.85 6.12
CA SER A 210 17.98 4.96 6.90
C SER A 210 17.11 5.87 6.05
N THR A 211 16.34 6.77 6.67
CA THR A 211 15.58 7.82 5.97
C THR A 211 16.47 8.61 5.00
N SER A 212 17.71 8.93 5.37
CA SER A 212 18.62 9.64 4.46
C SER A 212 19.07 8.81 3.27
N ASN A 213 19.16 7.48 3.39
CA ASN A 213 19.44 6.61 2.26
C ASN A 213 18.25 6.54 1.31
N VAL A 214 17.03 6.41 1.84
CA VAL A 214 15.80 6.40 1.05
C VAL A 214 15.65 7.72 0.29
N ASN A 215 15.87 8.86 0.95
CA ASN A 215 15.83 10.19 0.33
C ASN A 215 16.94 10.43 -0.73
N SER A 216 17.88 9.49 -0.89
CA SER A 216 18.92 9.53 -1.94
C SER A 216 18.76 8.45 -3.02
N LEU A 217 17.64 7.72 -3.01
CA LEU A 217 17.32 6.76 -4.08
C LEU A 217 17.09 7.48 -5.41
N THR A 218 17.40 6.77 -6.50
CA THR A 218 17.30 7.28 -7.87
C THR A 218 16.44 6.38 -8.76
N ASN A 219 15.55 5.61 -8.15
CA ASN A 219 14.68 4.63 -8.79
C ASN A 219 13.37 5.25 -9.33
N ASN A 220 13.47 6.41 -9.98
CA ASN A 220 12.30 7.04 -10.61
C ASN A 220 11.54 6.02 -11.49
N ASP A 221 10.20 6.05 -11.44
CA ASP A 221 9.29 5.15 -12.18
C ASP A 221 9.38 3.66 -11.81
N MET A 222 10.33 3.24 -10.95
CA MET A 222 10.49 1.87 -10.48
C MET A 222 10.23 1.82 -8.96
N LEU A 223 8.98 1.99 -8.58
CA LEU A 223 8.56 2.21 -7.19
C LEU A 223 8.03 0.91 -6.55
N PRO A 224 8.81 0.23 -5.69
CA PRO A 224 8.38 -0.98 -5.01
C PRO A 224 7.27 -0.73 -3.99
N PHE A 225 6.50 -1.79 -3.71
CA PHE A 225 5.76 -1.93 -2.48
C PHE A 225 6.64 -2.59 -1.42
N ILE A 226 6.61 -2.08 -0.19
CA ILE A 226 7.46 -2.55 0.90
C ILE A 226 6.62 -3.13 2.03
N ILE A 227 6.85 -4.40 2.39
CA ILE A 227 6.30 -5.03 3.60
C ILE A 227 7.44 -5.08 4.63
N SER A 228 7.32 -4.27 5.70
CA SER A 228 8.34 -4.12 6.72
C SER A 228 7.93 -4.75 8.03
N VAL A 229 8.44 -5.95 8.31
CA VAL A 229 8.37 -6.59 9.63
C VAL A 229 9.53 -6.06 10.46
N ALA A 230 9.28 -4.91 11.10
CA ALA A 230 10.29 -4.17 11.86
C ALA A 230 9.65 -3.22 12.88
N CYS A 231 10.34 -3.01 14.01
CA CYS A 231 9.91 -2.07 15.04
C CYS A 231 9.88 -0.63 14.54
N ASN A 232 8.81 0.11 14.86
CA ASN A 232 8.69 1.58 14.79
C ASN A 232 8.88 2.22 13.40
N ASN A 233 9.02 1.46 12.32
CA ASN A 233 9.25 2.02 10.98
C ASN A 233 8.10 2.89 10.46
N GLY A 234 6.90 2.71 10.99
CA GLY A 234 5.70 3.49 10.71
C GLY A 234 5.31 4.47 11.83
N GLU A 235 6.17 4.79 12.77
CA GLU A 235 5.88 5.69 13.91
C GLU A 235 5.85 7.16 13.47
N PHE A 236 4.80 7.54 12.71
CA PHE A 236 4.64 8.87 12.12
C PHE A 236 4.07 9.92 13.08
N ASN A 237 3.51 9.51 14.22
CA ASN A 237 2.91 10.40 15.21
C ASN A 237 3.94 11.11 16.11
N THR A 238 5.10 11.42 15.55
CA THR A 238 6.19 12.17 16.20
C THR A 238 6.53 13.43 15.39
N THR A 239 7.51 14.20 15.84
CA THR A 239 7.91 15.43 15.14
C THR A 239 8.91 15.21 14.00
N ASN A 240 9.45 14.00 13.86
CA ASN A 240 10.44 13.64 12.85
C ASN A 240 9.81 12.74 11.81
N GLU A 241 10.26 12.87 10.56
CA GLU A 241 9.91 11.95 9.49
C GLU A 241 10.26 10.51 9.87
N CYS A 242 9.29 9.61 9.84
CA CYS A 242 9.55 8.19 10.07
C CYS A 242 10.04 7.51 8.79
N PHE A 243 10.54 6.28 8.94
CA PHE A 243 11.10 5.53 7.82
C PHE A 243 10.05 5.26 6.72
N GLY A 244 8.82 4.90 7.09
CA GLY A 244 7.72 4.71 6.14
C GLY A 244 7.38 5.98 5.35
N GLU A 245 7.36 7.13 6.00
CA GLU A 245 7.12 8.41 5.35
C GLU A 245 8.20 8.77 4.33
N SER A 246 9.48 8.49 4.64
CA SER A 246 10.56 8.78 3.72
C SER A 246 10.41 8.06 2.38
N TRP A 247 9.91 6.81 2.37
CA TRP A 247 9.65 6.06 1.14
C TRP A 247 8.60 6.72 0.25
N LEU A 248 7.62 7.38 0.85
CA LEU A 248 6.51 8.03 0.12
C LEU A 248 6.80 9.49 -0.23
N ARG A 249 7.78 10.12 0.44
CA ARG A 249 8.15 11.53 0.22
C ARG A 249 9.40 11.70 -0.64
N ALA A 250 10.19 10.63 -0.82
CA ALA A 250 11.44 10.67 -1.58
C ALA A 250 11.21 11.13 -3.03
N THR A 251 12.11 12.00 -3.51
CA THR A 251 12.15 12.47 -4.89
C THR A 251 13.58 12.48 -5.42
N ASN A 252 13.74 12.24 -6.71
CA ASN A 252 15.00 12.42 -7.42
C ASN A 252 14.76 13.31 -8.65
N ASN A 253 15.46 14.46 -8.72
CA ASN A 253 15.25 15.49 -9.75
C ASN A 253 13.79 16.00 -9.84
N ALA A 254 13.11 16.10 -8.72
CA ALA A 254 11.72 16.49 -8.55
C ALA A 254 10.68 15.44 -9.01
N GLU A 255 11.09 14.28 -9.49
CA GLU A 255 10.22 13.15 -9.82
C GLU A 255 10.14 12.17 -8.63
N PRO A 256 9.05 11.42 -8.44
CA PRO A 256 8.93 10.43 -7.37
C PRO A 256 10.04 9.39 -7.41
N ALA A 257 10.60 9.07 -6.24
CA ALA A 257 11.53 7.97 -5.99
C ALA A 257 11.13 7.24 -4.70
N GLY A 258 11.84 6.21 -4.28
CA GLY A 258 11.48 5.43 -3.10
C GLY A 258 10.47 4.34 -3.40
N GLY A 259 9.27 4.35 -2.79
CA GLY A 259 8.26 3.30 -2.93
C GLY A 259 6.89 3.80 -3.36
N VAL A 260 6.05 2.93 -3.92
CA VAL A 260 4.65 3.23 -4.21
C VAL A 260 3.76 3.07 -2.98
N GLY A 261 4.19 2.24 -2.03
CA GLY A 261 3.56 2.03 -0.74
C GLY A 261 4.54 1.42 0.26
N PHE A 262 4.31 1.66 1.54
CA PHE A 262 5.10 1.12 2.64
C PHE A 262 4.16 0.64 3.75
N TYR A 263 4.33 -0.59 4.21
CA TYR A 263 3.57 -1.16 5.31
C TYR A 263 4.48 -1.35 6.52
N GLY A 264 4.27 -0.55 7.56
CA GLY A 264 5.15 -0.50 8.72
C GLY A 264 4.46 -0.19 10.04
N SER A 265 5.03 -0.69 11.14
CA SER A 265 4.45 -0.61 12.48
C SER A 265 4.74 0.71 13.18
N THR A 266 3.77 1.21 13.92
CA THR A 266 3.91 2.37 14.83
C THR A 266 4.47 2.00 16.19
N ILE A 267 4.72 0.71 16.47
CA ILE A 267 5.24 0.20 17.75
C ILE A 267 6.46 -0.69 17.56
N SER A 268 7.09 -1.07 18.67
CA SER A 268 8.03 -2.18 18.69
C SER A 268 7.26 -3.49 18.50
N MET A 269 7.40 -4.09 17.31
CA MET A 269 6.71 -5.32 16.94
C MET A 269 7.22 -6.54 17.71
N SER A 270 6.34 -7.51 17.89
CA SER A 270 6.73 -8.88 18.27
C SER A 270 7.51 -9.54 17.13
N TRP A 271 8.15 -10.70 17.40
CA TRP A 271 8.97 -11.36 16.37
C TRP A 271 8.11 -12.17 15.38
N GLU A 272 7.49 -13.24 15.87
CA GLU A 272 6.80 -14.24 15.03
C GLU A 272 5.44 -13.78 14.47
N PRO A 273 4.53 -13.13 15.25
CA PRO A 273 3.20 -12.80 14.75
C PRO A 273 3.20 -12.01 13.44
N PRO A 274 4.00 -10.93 13.25
CA PRO A 274 3.99 -10.18 12.00
C PRO A 274 4.54 -10.95 10.80
N MET A 275 5.38 -11.97 11.02
CA MET A 275 5.84 -12.87 9.94
C MET A 275 4.68 -13.72 9.39
N HIS A 276 3.67 -14.08 10.20
CA HIS A 276 2.43 -14.71 9.72
C HIS A 276 1.64 -13.79 8.80
N GLY A 277 1.56 -12.50 9.14
CA GLY A 277 0.97 -11.48 8.27
C GLY A 277 1.73 -11.35 6.96
N GLN A 278 3.05 -11.21 7.01
CA GLN A 278 3.91 -11.10 5.83
C GLN A 278 3.80 -12.34 4.92
N TYR A 279 3.78 -13.54 5.50
CA TYR A 279 3.54 -14.78 4.77
C TYR A 279 2.22 -14.75 4.00
N ALA A 280 1.13 -14.40 4.68
CA ALA A 280 -0.19 -14.33 4.07
C ALA A 280 -0.28 -13.22 3.00
N MET A 281 0.35 -12.07 3.22
CA MET A 281 0.41 -10.98 2.23
C MET A 281 1.08 -11.44 0.93
N ASN A 282 2.17 -12.20 1.00
CA ASN A 282 2.81 -12.77 -0.18
C ASN A 282 1.93 -13.82 -0.89
N LEU A 283 1.22 -14.69 -0.15
CA LEU A 283 0.24 -15.62 -0.73
C LEU A 283 -0.92 -14.89 -1.43
N ILE A 284 -1.42 -13.79 -0.85
CA ILE A 284 -2.50 -12.99 -1.44
C ILE A 284 -2.00 -12.26 -2.69
N LEU A 285 -0.80 -11.67 -2.62
CA LEU A 285 -0.15 -11.00 -3.75
C LEU A 285 0.00 -11.92 -4.97
N THR A 286 0.30 -13.20 -4.73
CA THR A 286 0.45 -14.24 -5.77
C THR A 286 -0.83 -14.98 -6.10
N GLU A 287 -2.00 -14.44 -5.73
CA GLU A 287 -3.33 -14.98 -6.05
C GLU A 287 -3.55 -16.43 -5.59
N SER A 288 -2.86 -16.88 -4.55
CA SER A 288 -2.95 -18.25 -4.04
C SER A 288 -4.33 -18.61 -3.47
N TYR A 289 -5.20 -17.63 -3.23
CA TYR A 289 -6.59 -17.77 -2.81
C TYR A 289 -7.54 -17.56 -3.98
N GLU A 290 -7.68 -18.54 -4.88
CA GLU A 290 -8.39 -18.46 -6.18
C GLU A 290 -9.80 -17.84 -6.13
N ASN A 291 -10.54 -18.01 -5.03
CA ASN A 291 -11.91 -17.51 -4.89
C ASN A 291 -12.01 -16.10 -4.28
N HIS A 292 -10.90 -15.51 -3.85
CA HIS A 292 -10.84 -14.24 -3.12
C HIS A 292 -9.63 -13.42 -3.56
N ILE A 293 -9.50 -13.24 -4.88
CA ILE A 293 -8.39 -12.47 -5.45
C ILE A 293 -8.55 -10.99 -5.10
N THR A 294 -7.51 -10.40 -4.51
CA THR A 294 -7.35 -8.96 -4.36
C THR A 294 -5.93 -8.56 -4.74
N ARG A 295 -5.81 -7.47 -5.51
CA ARG A 295 -4.52 -6.96 -6.00
C ARG A 295 -4.18 -5.61 -5.41
N SER A 296 -5.11 -4.97 -4.70
CA SER A 296 -4.85 -3.68 -4.08
C SER A 296 -3.92 -3.82 -2.87
N MET A 297 -3.02 -2.84 -2.69
CA MET A 297 -2.12 -2.80 -1.53
C MET A 297 -2.88 -2.97 -0.22
N GLY A 298 -3.97 -2.23 -0.07
CA GLY A 298 -4.81 -2.30 1.12
C GLY A 298 -5.50 -3.65 1.29
N GLY A 299 -6.01 -4.24 0.21
CA GLY A 299 -6.62 -5.57 0.26
C GLY A 299 -5.62 -6.65 0.67
N ILE A 300 -4.39 -6.59 0.15
CA ILE A 300 -3.30 -7.51 0.49
C ILE A 300 -2.94 -7.37 1.98
N THR A 301 -2.70 -6.15 2.45
CA THR A 301 -2.25 -5.89 3.82
C THR A 301 -3.32 -6.20 4.85
N THR A 302 -4.56 -5.75 4.63
CA THR A 302 -5.67 -6.00 5.55
C THR A 302 -5.96 -7.50 5.67
N ASN A 303 -6.11 -8.23 4.56
CA ASN A 303 -6.37 -9.67 4.61
C ASN A 303 -5.18 -10.46 5.19
N GLY A 304 -3.95 -10.02 4.96
CA GLY A 304 -2.77 -10.58 5.63
C GLY A 304 -2.83 -10.43 7.15
N CYS A 305 -3.32 -9.29 7.65
CA CYS A 305 -3.56 -9.07 9.08
C CYS A 305 -4.70 -9.94 9.62
N LEU A 306 -5.80 -10.11 8.87
CA LEU A 306 -6.89 -11.01 9.29
C LEU A 306 -6.38 -12.45 9.45
N TYR A 307 -5.56 -12.93 8.50
CA TYR A 307 -4.90 -14.24 8.63
C TYR A 307 -3.99 -14.30 9.87
N MET A 308 -3.20 -13.26 10.13
CA MET A 308 -2.35 -13.18 11.32
C MET A 308 -3.17 -13.22 12.62
N ASN A 309 -4.32 -12.53 12.65
CA ASN A 309 -5.23 -12.57 13.79
C ASN A 309 -5.73 -14.00 14.08
N ASP A 310 -6.13 -14.72 13.03
CA ASP A 310 -6.58 -16.11 13.15
C ASP A 310 -5.44 -17.04 13.60
N ALA A 311 -4.24 -16.86 13.05
CA ALA A 311 -3.09 -17.71 13.35
C ALA A 311 -2.48 -17.45 14.75
N GLN A 312 -2.49 -16.20 15.23
CA GLN A 312 -1.75 -15.76 16.41
C GLN A 312 -2.64 -15.19 17.54
N GLY A 313 -3.97 -15.12 17.32
CA GLY A 313 -4.94 -14.65 18.31
C GLY A 313 -4.62 -13.24 18.79
N SER A 314 -4.64 -13.03 20.12
CA SER A 314 -4.40 -11.71 20.71
C SER A 314 -3.04 -11.08 20.35
N SER A 315 -2.02 -11.89 20.06
CA SER A 315 -0.72 -11.39 19.63
C SER A 315 -0.77 -10.84 18.19
N GLY A 316 -1.51 -11.52 17.30
CA GLY A 316 -1.78 -11.03 15.94
C GLY A 316 -2.61 -9.75 15.94
N ILE A 317 -3.69 -9.73 16.72
CA ILE A 317 -4.54 -8.53 16.90
C ILE A 317 -3.72 -7.34 17.40
N ASN A 318 -2.78 -7.56 18.33
CA ASN A 318 -1.91 -6.48 18.78
C ASN A 318 -1.10 -5.88 17.63
N GLU A 319 -0.51 -6.70 16.76
CA GLU A 319 0.26 -6.21 15.62
C GLU A 319 -0.64 -5.51 14.58
N THR A 320 -1.82 -6.08 14.28
CA THR A 320 -2.82 -5.50 13.35
C THR A 320 -3.20 -4.08 13.74
N ASN A 321 -3.39 -3.82 15.03
CA ASN A 321 -3.78 -2.50 15.53
C ASN A 321 -2.77 -1.39 15.22
N TYR A 322 -1.52 -1.72 14.97
CA TYR A 322 -0.44 -0.74 14.83
C TYR A 322 0.30 -0.79 13.50
N TRP A 323 -0.13 -1.66 12.59
CA TRP A 323 0.53 -1.78 11.28
C TRP A 323 -0.16 -0.88 10.26
N THR A 324 0.51 0.21 9.89
CA THR A 324 -0.04 1.28 9.05
C THR A 324 0.38 1.14 7.60
N LEU A 325 -0.57 1.33 6.67
CA LEU A 325 -0.32 1.44 5.24
C LEU A 325 -0.08 2.91 4.84
N PHE A 326 1.15 3.25 4.52
CA PHE A 326 1.50 4.48 3.84
C PHE A 326 1.34 4.28 2.34
N GLY A 327 0.42 5.02 1.72
CA GLY A 327 0.08 4.87 0.31
C GLY A 327 -1.42 4.81 0.06
N ASP A 328 -1.77 4.68 -1.21
CA ASP A 328 -3.14 4.55 -1.69
C ASP A 328 -3.66 3.12 -1.47
N PRO A 329 -4.66 2.90 -0.59
CA PRO A 329 -5.13 1.56 -0.27
C PRO A 329 -5.79 0.83 -1.45
N SER A 330 -6.26 1.56 -2.46
CA SER A 330 -6.93 1.00 -3.63
C SER A 330 -6.00 0.75 -4.82
N LEU A 331 -4.71 1.12 -4.70
CA LEU A 331 -3.73 0.93 -5.77
C LEU A 331 -3.45 -0.56 -5.96
N GLU A 332 -3.66 -1.05 -7.17
CA GLU A 332 -3.39 -2.45 -7.54
C GLU A 332 -1.91 -2.62 -7.90
N LEU A 333 -1.26 -3.58 -7.23
CA LEU A 333 0.13 -3.93 -7.47
C LEU A 333 0.27 -4.72 -8.78
N ARG A 334 1.37 -4.48 -9.48
CA ARG A 334 1.79 -5.26 -10.65
C ARG A 334 2.88 -6.23 -10.24
N THR A 335 2.72 -7.47 -10.65
CA THR A 335 3.63 -8.59 -10.36
C THR A 335 4.25 -9.17 -11.61
N ASP A 336 3.95 -8.58 -12.78
CA ASP A 336 4.43 -8.99 -14.09
C ASP A 336 4.50 -7.76 -15.02
N GLN A 337 5.18 -7.91 -16.13
CA GLN A 337 5.41 -6.87 -17.13
C GLN A 337 4.09 -6.42 -17.76
N PRO A 338 3.72 -5.13 -17.67
CA PRO A 338 2.47 -4.65 -18.27
C PRO A 338 2.46 -4.80 -19.79
N THR A 339 1.34 -5.28 -20.31
CA THR A 339 1.11 -5.42 -21.74
C THR A 339 -0.02 -4.52 -22.23
N THR A 340 0.06 -4.09 -23.50
CA THR A 340 -0.97 -3.23 -24.07
C THR A 340 -2.21 -4.04 -24.42
N LEU A 341 -3.39 -3.62 -23.92
CA LEU A 341 -4.67 -4.19 -24.31
C LEU A 341 -5.16 -3.60 -25.65
N ASN A 342 -5.77 -4.44 -26.48
CA ASN A 342 -6.46 -4.02 -27.69
C ASN A 342 -7.93 -3.80 -27.39
N VAL A 343 -8.29 -2.57 -27.04
CA VAL A 343 -9.67 -2.21 -26.67
C VAL A 343 -10.42 -1.67 -27.87
N SER A 344 -11.66 -2.14 -28.06
CA SER A 344 -12.58 -1.61 -29.08
C SER A 344 -13.96 -1.28 -28.49
N HIS A 345 -14.52 -0.18 -28.91
CA HIS A 345 -15.87 0.28 -28.55
C HIS A 345 -16.43 1.21 -29.63
N ASP A 346 -17.73 1.47 -29.60
CA ASP A 346 -18.33 2.50 -30.46
C ASP A 346 -17.77 3.89 -30.10
N GLY A 347 -17.48 4.67 -31.13
CA GLY A 347 -16.86 6.00 -30.96
C GLY A 347 -17.80 7.07 -30.38
N ALA A 348 -19.11 6.79 -30.26
CA ALA A 348 -20.09 7.69 -29.69
C ALA A 348 -21.30 6.93 -29.15
N ILE A 349 -21.91 7.46 -28.10
CA ILE A 349 -23.21 7.03 -27.58
C ILE A 349 -24.26 8.01 -28.11
N VAL A 350 -25.30 7.53 -28.80
CA VAL A 350 -26.36 8.38 -29.31
C VAL A 350 -27.51 8.53 -28.30
N VAL A 351 -28.23 9.66 -28.38
CA VAL A 351 -29.39 9.91 -27.50
C VAL A 351 -30.42 8.79 -27.60
N GLY A 352 -30.73 8.20 -26.44
CA GLY A 352 -31.67 7.06 -26.33
C GLY A 352 -30.96 5.69 -26.30
N GLN A 353 -29.67 5.61 -26.51
CA GLN A 353 -28.90 4.39 -26.30
C GLN A 353 -28.61 4.22 -24.79
N SER A 354 -28.91 3.02 -24.27
CA SER A 354 -28.70 2.68 -22.84
C SER A 354 -27.52 1.75 -22.60
N GLU A 355 -26.85 1.30 -23.65
CA GLU A 355 -25.77 0.33 -23.60
C GLU A 355 -24.59 0.79 -24.47
N LEU A 356 -23.37 0.59 -23.97
CA LEU A 356 -22.13 0.69 -24.71
C LEU A 356 -21.35 -0.61 -24.53
N ILE A 357 -21.08 -1.30 -25.62
CA ILE A 357 -20.26 -2.51 -25.59
C ILE A 357 -18.80 -2.10 -25.72
N VAL A 358 -17.97 -2.60 -24.79
CA VAL A 358 -16.52 -2.42 -24.78
C VAL A 358 -15.88 -3.81 -24.80
N ASN A 359 -15.08 -4.10 -25.84
CA ASN A 359 -14.31 -5.33 -25.89
C ASN A 359 -12.86 -5.03 -25.47
N THR A 360 -12.39 -5.71 -24.45
CA THR A 360 -11.05 -5.55 -23.87
C THR A 360 -10.06 -6.62 -24.35
N GLY A 361 -10.58 -7.73 -24.87
CA GLY A 361 -9.81 -8.90 -25.30
C GLY A 361 -9.30 -9.77 -24.15
N VAL A 362 -9.64 -9.42 -22.91
CA VAL A 362 -9.27 -10.16 -21.67
C VAL A 362 -10.41 -10.09 -20.67
N ASP A 363 -10.49 -11.07 -19.77
CA ASP A 363 -11.43 -11.06 -18.67
C ASP A 363 -10.90 -10.23 -17.50
N ASN A 364 -11.83 -9.76 -16.65
CA ASN A 364 -11.54 -9.00 -15.43
C ASN A 364 -10.81 -7.66 -15.63
N ALA A 365 -10.82 -7.09 -16.85
CA ALA A 365 -10.38 -5.72 -17.04
C ALA A 365 -11.41 -4.74 -16.49
N LEU A 366 -11.00 -3.81 -15.63
CA LEU A 366 -11.87 -2.74 -15.15
C LEU A 366 -12.12 -1.73 -16.28
N VAL A 367 -13.39 -1.58 -16.66
CA VAL A 367 -13.84 -0.60 -17.65
C VAL A 367 -14.62 0.49 -16.95
N ALA A 368 -14.27 1.74 -17.20
CA ALA A 368 -14.98 2.90 -16.65
C ALA A 368 -15.37 3.87 -17.76
N ILE A 369 -16.56 4.44 -17.65
CA ILE A 369 -17.08 5.50 -18.53
C ILE A 369 -17.22 6.77 -17.69
N SER A 370 -16.52 7.82 -18.09
CA SER A 370 -16.57 9.11 -17.40
C SER A 370 -16.84 10.26 -18.37
N ARG A 371 -17.41 11.33 -17.86
CA ARG A 371 -17.60 12.61 -18.57
C ARG A 371 -17.26 13.77 -17.61
N ASP A 372 -16.38 14.66 -18.03
CA ASP A 372 -15.97 15.84 -17.25
C ASP A 372 -15.51 15.49 -15.83
N ASN A 373 -14.73 14.40 -15.69
CA ASN A 373 -14.28 13.77 -14.44
C ASN A 373 -15.39 13.15 -13.56
N GLU A 374 -16.64 13.15 -14.01
CA GLU A 374 -17.72 12.43 -13.35
C GLU A 374 -17.78 10.98 -13.85
N LEU A 375 -17.74 10.01 -12.94
CA LEU A 375 -17.91 8.59 -13.24
C LEU A 375 -19.39 8.32 -13.53
N LEU A 376 -19.69 7.81 -14.74
CA LEU A 376 -21.06 7.50 -15.17
C LEU A 376 -21.38 6.01 -15.00
N ALA A 377 -20.43 5.14 -15.28
CA ALA A 377 -20.58 3.69 -15.15
C ALA A 377 -19.21 3.03 -15.06
N TYR A 378 -19.14 1.88 -14.40
CA TYR A 378 -17.96 1.01 -14.39
C TYR A 378 -18.37 -0.45 -14.25
N GLY A 379 -17.47 -1.36 -14.62
CA GLY A 379 -17.64 -2.80 -14.47
C GLY A 379 -16.41 -3.55 -14.92
N TYR A 380 -16.40 -4.85 -14.67
CA TYR A 380 -15.33 -5.74 -15.12
C TYR A 380 -15.76 -6.48 -16.37
N SER A 381 -14.82 -6.69 -17.30
CA SER A 381 -15.08 -7.44 -18.53
C SER A 381 -15.27 -8.94 -18.24
N GLU A 382 -16.22 -9.54 -18.95
CA GLU A 382 -16.51 -10.99 -18.95
C GLU A 382 -16.52 -11.48 -20.40
N ASN A 383 -15.74 -12.51 -20.70
CA ASN A 383 -15.54 -13.07 -22.05
C ASN A 383 -14.89 -12.06 -23.04
N GLY A 384 -14.02 -11.20 -22.51
CA GLY A 384 -13.33 -10.19 -23.30
C GLY A 384 -14.22 -9.02 -23.65
#